data_54ad266bdb73dfda7391aeef93cb044d
#
_entry.id   54ad266bdb73dfda7391aeef93cb044d
#
_cell.length_a   1.000
_cell.length_b   1.000
_cell.length_c   1.000
_cell.angle_alpha   90.00
_cell.angle_beta   90.00
_cell.angle_gamma   90.00
#
_symmetry.space_group_name_H-M   'P 1'
#
loop_
_entity.id
_entity.type
_entity.pdbx_description
1 polymer ?
#
loop_
_entity_poly.entity_id
_entity_poly.type
_entity_poly.pdbx_seq_one_letter_code
_entity_poly.pdbx_strand_id
1 'polypeptide(L)'
;VSIKGLAHVAIQAKDYQATLAFYTEVLEFKVAHHWSLPAFKINEACMLLSPDQRTCIELFDDEAVIAAQGKKAKREEDVAHGALLHLAFYVDNARETYQKALAHGAKACIEPDQLSLGEPPLIVRNALVHSPNGEIIEFIEEVDWTRSAEG
;
A
#
# COMPACT_ATOMS: atom_id res chain seq x y z
N VAL A 1 6.12 -20.27 20.36
CA VAL A 1 5.35 -19.31 19.57
C VAL A 1 6.27 -18.68 18.53
N SER A 2 5.86 -18.70 17.28
CA SER A 2 6.66 -18.11 16.20
C SER A 2 5.80 -17.22 15.31
N ILE A 3 6.39 -16.11 14.87
CA ILE A 3 5.77 -15.22 13.87
C ILE A 3 6.04 -15.83 12.49
N LYS A 4 5.00 -15.95 11.68
CA LYS A 4 5.11 -16.54 10.33
C LYS A 4 5.31 -15.49 9.24
N GLY A 5 4.98 -14.24 9.54
CA GLY A 5 5.09 -13.14 8.58
C GLY A 5 3.94 -12.14 8.71
N LEU A 6 3.93 -11.16 7.83
CA LEU A 6 2.87 -10.16 7.79
C LEU A 6 1.61 -10.77 7.17
N ALA A 7 0.48 -10.72 7.88
CA ALA A 7 -0.80 -11.23 7.38
C ALA A 7 -1.49 -10.22 6.45
N HIS A 8 -1.74 -9.02 6.97
CA HIS A 8 -2.39 -7.95 6.20
C HIS A 8 -2.13 -6.57 6.79
N VAL A 9 -2.42 -5.56 5.99
CA VAL A 9 -2.57 -4.17 6.43
C VAL A 9 -4.02 -3.78 6.22
N ALA A 10 -4.64 -3.16 7.22
CA ALA A 10 -6.03 -2.72 7.16
C ALA A 10 -6.10 -1.24 6.78
N ILE A 11 -6.98 -0.91 5.84
CA ILE A 11 -7.18 0.43 5.32
C ILE A 11 -8.67 0.77 5.35
N GLN A 12 -9.00 1.97 5.82
CA GLN A 12 -10.37 2.47 5.75
C GLN A 12 -10.51 3.37 4.52
N ALA A 13 -11.49 3.09 3.69
CA ALA A 13 -11.74 3.84 2.47
C ALA A 13 -12.77 4.94 2.71
N LYS A 14 -12.49 6.15 2.24
CA LYS A 14 -13.48 7.23 2.19
C LYS A 14 -14.58 6.89 1.18
N ASP A 15 -14.19 6.37 0.03
CA ASP A 15 -15.08 5.86 -1.02
C ASP A 15 -14.68 4.42 -1.29
N TYR A 16 -15.45 3.47 -0.75
CA TYR A 16 -15.13 2.04 -0.81
C TYR A 16 -15.00 1.53 -2.25
N GLN A 17 -15.95 1.87 -3.10
CA GLN A 17 -15.95 1.37 -4.49
C GLN A 17 -14.80 1.95 -5.31
N ALA A 18 -14.50 3.22 -5.14
CA ALA A 18 -13.37 3.86 -5.85
C ALA A 18 -12.03 3.29 -5.38
N THR A 19 -11.88 3.05 -4.07
CA THR A 19 -10.66 2.45 -3.51
C THR A 19 -10.50 1.01 -3.96
N LEU A 20 -11.59 0.23 -3.92
CA LEU A 20 -11.59 -1.15 -4.40
C LEU A 20 -11.18 -1.21 -5.88
N ALA A 21 -11.71 -0.33 -6.71
CA ALA A 21 -11.35 -0.26 -8.12
C ALA A 21 -9.86 0.02 -8.31
N PHE A 22 -9.30 0.96 -7.56
CA PHE A 22 -7.87 1.28 -7.64
C PHE A 22 -7.00 0.07 -7.29
N TYR A 23 -7.30 -0.61 -6.18
CA TYR A 23 -6.52 -1.78 -5.76
C TYR A 23 -6.65 -2.96 -6.73
N THR A 24 -7.80 -3.15 -7.35
CA THR A 24 -8.00 -4.26 -8.30
C THR A 24 -7.52 -3.93 -9.70
N GLU A 25 -7.74 -2.73 -10.20
CA GLU A 25 -7.41 -2.36 -11.59
C GLU A 25 -5.96 -1.91 -11.75
N VAL A 26 -5.41 -1.17 -10.79
CA VAL A 26 -4.04 -0.65 -10.86
C VAL A 26 -3.06 -1.58 -10.18
N LEU A 27 -3.36 -1.99 -8.94
CA LEU A 27 -2.45 -2.82 -8.15
C LEU A 27 -2.64 -4.32 -8.37
N GLU A 28 -3.64 -4.70 -9.18
CA GLU A 28 -3.92 -6.08 -9.59
C GLU A 28 -4.24 -7.04 -8.45
N PHE A 29 -4.66 -6.52 -7.31
CA PHE A 29 -5.19 -7.34 -6.22
C PHE A 29 -6.50 -7.99 -6.63
N LYS A 30 -6.81 -9.12 -6.01
CA LYS A 30 -8.08 -9.82 -6.22
C LYS A 30 -8.86 -9.90 -4.93
N VAL A 31 -10.18 -9.75 -5.02
CA VAL A 31 -11.05 -9.96 -3.86
C VAL A 31 -11.05 -11.45 -3.52
N ALA A 32 -10.45 -11.79 -2.37
CA ALA A 32 -10.42 -13.16 -1.87
C ALA A 32 -11.66 -13.49 -1.03
N HIS A 33 -12.17 -12.50 -0.29
CA HIS A 33 -13.34 -12.65 0.55
C HIS A 33 -13.97 -11.29 0.82
N HIS A 34 -15.27 -11.25 1.00
CA HIS A 34 -15.97 -10.02 1.39
C HIS A 34 -17.02 -10.34 2.46
N TRP A 35 -17.33 -9.32 3.30
CA TRP A 35 -18.30 -9.47 4.37
C TRP A 35 -18.92 -8.14 4.79
N SER A 36 -19.96 -8.23 5.60
CA SER A 36 -20.48 -7.13 6.39
C SER A 36 -20.62 -7.59 7.84
N LEU A 37 -20.52 -6.65 8.78
CA LEU A 37 -20.62 -6.97 10.19
C LEU A 37 -21.25 -5.77 10.94
N PRO A 38 -22.61 -5.74 11.03
CA PRO A 38 -23.33 -4.59 11.58
C PRO A 38 -22.92 -4.19 12.99
N ALA A 39 -22.51 -5.16 13.82
CA ALA A 39 -22.05 -4.89 15.19
C ALA A 39 -20.87 -3.91 15.26
N PHE A 40 -20.05 -3.85 14.21
CA PHE A 40 -18.91 -2.91 14.08
C PHE A 40 -19.15 -1.84 13.02
N LYS A 41 -20.41 -1.62 12.64
CA LYS A 41 -20.79 -0.69 11.58
C LYS A 41 -20.11 -0.95 10.24
N ILE A 42 -19.71 -2.17 10.00
CA ILE A 42 -19.09 -2.58 8.74
C ILE A 42 -20.21 -2.90 7.75
N ASN A 43 -20.45 -1.98 6.81
CA ASN A 43 -21.42 -2.20 5.74
C ASN A 43 -20.77 -3.01 4.60
N GLU A 44 -19.52 -2.67 4.27
CA GLU A 44 -18.74 -3.36 3.24
C GLU A 44 -17.30 -3.53 3.73
N ALA A 45 -16.78 -4.71 3.58
CA ALA A 45 -15.39 -5.04 3.83
C ALA A 45 -14.95 -6.17 2.91
N CYS A 46 -13.67 -6.18 2.55
CA CYS A 46 -13.10 -7.29 1.81
C CYS A 46 -11.64 -7.53 2.17
N MET A 47 -11.20 -8.74 1.91
CA MET A 47 -9.79 -9.10 1.93
C MET A 47 -9.31 -9.15 0.48
N LEU A 48 -8.33 -8.31 0.16
CA LEU A 48 -7.70 -8.23 -1.14
C LEU A 48 -6.40 -9.01 -1.11
N LEU A 49 -6.26 -9.98 -1.99
CA LEU A 49 -5.08 -10.82 -2.08
C LEU A 49 -4.14 -10.27 -3.16
N SER A 50 -2.85 -10.12 -2.81
CA SER A 50 -1.83 -9.64 -3.75
C SER A 50 -1.61 -10.62 -4.91
N PRO A 51 -1.08 -10.14 -6.05
CA PRO A 51 -0.81 -11.02 -7.20
C PRO A 51 0.08 -12.22 -6.87
N ASP A 52 1.05 -12.06 -5.98
CA ASP A 52 1.93 -13.15 -5.53
C ASP A 52 1.29 -14.06 -4.48
N GLN A 53 0.07 -13.76 -4.05
CA GLN A 53 -0.70 -14.51 -3.04
C GLN A 53 -0.07 -14.58 -1.66
N ARG A 54 0.86 -13.68 -1.35
CA ARG A 54 1.61 -13.69 -0.08
C ARG A 54 1.14 -12.65 0.93
N THR A 55 0.53 -11.57 0.47
CA THR A 55 0.06 -10.50 1.34
C THR A 55 -1.37 -10.10 1.02
N CYS A 56 -2.01 -9.48 1.99
CA CYS A 56 -3.38 -9.01 1.86
C CYS A 56 -3.51 -7.56 2.29
N ILE A 57 -4.48 -6.88 1.69
CA ILE A 57 -5.02 -5.61 2.18
C ILE A 57 -6.43 -5.89 2.65
N GLU A 58 -6.73 -5.53 3.89
CA GLU A 58 -8.09 -5.59 4.42
C GLU A 58 -8.72 -4.20 4.26
N LEU A 59 -9.78 -4.13 3.47
CA LEU A 59 -10.40 -2.86 3.11
C LEU A 59 -11.77 -2.73 3.78
N PHE A 60 -11.98 -1.61 4.44
CA PHE A 60 -13.22 -1.28 5.14
C PHE A 60 -13.86 -0.03 4.57
N ASP A 61 -15.18 0.06 4.66
CA ASP A 61 -15.93 1.28 4.31
C ASP A 61 -15.72 2.40 5.36
N ASP A 62 -16.23 3.58 5.08
CA ASP A 62 -15.97 4.78 5.87
C ASP A 62 -16.69 4.81 7.23
N GLU A 63 -17.71 3.99 7.43
CA GLU A 63 -18.44 3.91 8.70
C GLU A 63 -17.88 2.86 9.67
N ALA A 64 -17.02 1.96 9.20
CA ALA A 64 -16.50 0.86 10.00
C ALA A 64 -15.77 1.37 11.25
N VAL A 65 -16.07 0.75 12.38
CA VAL A 65 -15.42 1.04 13.67
C VAL A 65 -14.42 -0.06 13.97
N ILE A 66 -13.17 0.19 13.59
CA ILE A 66 -12.07 -0.78 13.68
C ILE A 66 -10.94 -0.15 14.49
N ALA A 67 -10.18 -0.99 15.21
CA ALA A 67 -8.99 -0.54 15.90
C ALA A 67 -8.01 0.10 14.91
N ALA A 68 -7.60 1.34 15.20
CA ALA A 68 -6.78 2.13 14.28
C ALA A 68 -5.65 2.84 15.02
N GLN A 69 -4.58 3.14 14.29
CA GLN A 69 -3.38 3.77 14.85
C GLN A 69 -3.49 5.30 14.99
N GLY A 70 -4.62 5.89 14.73
CA GLY A 70 -4.79 7.32 14.82
C GLY A 70 -5.06 7.98 13.49
N LYS A 71 -4.80 9.27 13.40
CA LYS A 71 -5.14 10.07 12.24
C LYS A 71 -4.02 10.11 11.22
N LYS A 72 -4.39 10.19 9.94
CA LYS A 72 -3.44 10.42 8.87
C LYS A 72 -2.81 11.81 9.01
N ALA A 73 -1.49 11.89 8.90
CA ALA A 73 -0.77 13.15 8.87
C ALA A 73 -1.14 13.95 7.61
N LYS A 74 -1.29 15.25 7.77
CA LYS A 74 -1.56 16.19 6.66
C LYS A 74 -0.32 16.93 6.22
N ARG A 75 0.69 17.03 7.11
CA ARG A 75 1.95 17.74 6.90
C ARG A 75 3.08 16.91 7.52
N GLU A 76 4.31 17.18 7.15
CA GLU A 76 5.48 16.49 7.72
C GLU A 76 5.52 16.57 9.26
N GLU A 77 5.25 17.73 9.81
CA GLU A 77 5.29 17.94 11.26
C GLU A 77 4.17 17.21 12.02
N ASP A 78 3.15 16.70 11.31
CA ASP A 78 2.07 15.93 11.93
C ASP A 78 2.40 14.44 12.08
N VAL A 79 3.53 14.00 11.52
CA VAL A 79 3.93 12.58 11.61
C VAL A 79 4.40 12.26 13.01
N ALA A 80 3.71 11.34 13.67
CA ALA A 80 4.05 10.86 15.00
C ALA A 80 4.93 9.62 14.93
N HIS A 81 5.71 9.38 15.98
CA HIS A 81 6.46 8.13 16.11
C HIS A 81 5.52 6.92 16.04
N GLY A 82 5.90 5.90 15.31
CA GLY A 82 5.07 4.72 15.09
C GLY A 82 4.07 4.86 13.95
N ALA A 83 3.99 6.01 13.28
CA ALA A 83 3.12 6.18 12.12
C ALA A 83 3.55 5.27 10.97
N LEU A 84 2.58 4.70 10.26
CA LEU A 84 2.83 4.05 8.98
C LEU A 84 2.99 5.16 7.92
N LEU A 85 4.15 5.21 7.27
CA LEU A 85 4.47 6.28 6.33
C LEU A 85 3.92 5.99 4.93
N HIS A 86 4.17 4.79 4.43
CA HIS A 86 3.70 4.37 3.10
C HIS A 86 3.66 2.85 2.99
N LEU A 87 2.99 2.38 1.94
CA LEU A 87 2.99 0.98 1.52
C LEU A 87 3.89 0.87 0.30
N ALA A 88 4.68 -0.18 0.21
CA ALA A 88 5.51 -0.43 -0.96
C ALA A 88 5.14 -1.76 -1.61
N PHE A 89 5.02 -1.76 -2.93
CA PHE A 89 4.73 -2.95 -3.72
C PHE A 89 5.83 -3.18 -4.74
N TYR A 90 6.28 -4.42 -4.87
CA TYR A 90 7.19 -4.79 -5.96
C TYR A 90 6.46 -4.75 -7.28
N VAL A 91 7.08 -4.14 -8.28
CA VAL A 91 6.57 -4.02 -9.64
C VAL A 91 7.67 -4.38 -10.64
N ASP A 92 7.28 -4.76 -11.84
CA ASP A 92 8.25 -5.04 -12.91
C ASP A 92 8.88 -3.76 -13.44
N ASN A 93 8.08 -2.69 -13.53
CA ASN A 93 8.53 -1.40 -14.07
C ASN A 93 7.88 -0.25 -13.29
N ALA A 94 8.68 0.45 -12.48
CA ALA A 94 8.18 1.52 -11.62
C ALA A 94 7.59 2.69 -12.43
N ARG A 95 8.20 3.06 -13.56
CA ARG A 95 7.71 4.15 -14.41
C ARG A 95 6.37 3.84 -15.03
N GLU A 96 6.22 2.64 -15.59
CA GLU A 96 4.97 2.22 -16.22
C GLU A 96 3.83 2.13 -15.20
N THR A 97 4.11 1.56 -14.03
CA THR A 97 3.11 1.45 -12.96
C THR A 97 2.70 2.83 -12.44
N TYR A 98 3.67 3.73 -12.29
CA TYR A 98 3.41 5.12 -11.90
C TYR A 98 2.48 5.81 -12.90
N GLN A 99 2.75 5.70 -14.20
CA GLN A 99 1.90 6.28 -15.25
C GLN A 99 0.50 5.69 -15.24
N LYS A 100 0.38 4.38 -15.08
CA LYS A 100 -0.91 3.70 -14.97
C LYS A 100 -1.70 4.22 -13.76
N ALA A 101 -1.04 4.36 -12.62
CA ALA A 101 -1.68 4.89 -11.41
C ALA A 101 -2.21 6.31 -11.60
N LEU A 102 -1.41 7.20 -12.21
CA LEU A 102 -1.86 8.56 -12.50
C LEU A 102 -3.08 8.58 -13.43
N ALA A 103 -3.10 7.70 -14.44
CA ALA A 103 -4.22 7.58 -15.36
C ALA A 103 -5.51 7.10 -14.66
N HIS A 104 -5.40 6.49 -13.49
CA HIS A 104 -6.53 5.97 -12.70
C HIS A 104 -6.81 6.78 -11.43
N GLY A 105 -6.41 8.05 -11.41
CA GLY A 105 -6.80 8.98 -10.36
C GLY A 105 -5.82 9.17 -9.21
N ALA A 106 -4.68 8.50 -9.23
CA ALA A 106 -3.62 8.77 -8.25
C ALA A 106 -2.97 10.13 -8.55
N LYS A 107 -2.34 10.71 -7.53
CA LYS A 107 -1.59 11.97 -7.67
C LYS A 107 -0.11 11.70 -7.50
N ALA A 108 0.72 12.46 -8.21
CA ALA A 108 2.17 12.37 -8.11
C ALA A 108 2.64 12.68 -6.68
N CYS A 109 3.59 11.89 -6.18
CA CYS A 109 4.28 12.13 -4.93
C CYS A 109 5.78 12.26 -5.19
N ILE A 110 6.42 11.19 -5.70
CA ILE A 110 7.82 11.21 -6.13
C ILE A 110 7.90 10.56 -7.51
N GLU A 111 8.40 11.30 -8.48
CA GLU A 111 8.54 10.81 -9.85
C GLU A 111 9.51 9.63 -9.94
N PRO A 112 9.34 8.77 -10.97
CA PRO A 112 10.22 7.62 -11.16
C PRO A 112 11.68 8.03 -11.25
N ASP A 113 12.51 7.40 -10.42
CA ASP A 113 13.94 7.69 -10.35
C ASP A 113 14.72 6.46 -9.90
N GLN A 114 16.04 6.58 -9.94
CA GLN A 114 16.97 5.57 -9.48
C GLN A 114 17.77 6.12 -8.31
N LEU A 115 17.82 5.35 -7.23
CA LEU A 115 18.56 5.70 -6.02
C LEU A 115 19.71 4.73 -5.81
N SER A 116 20.80 5.22 -5.24
CA SER A 116 21.91 4.39 -4.77
C SER A 116 21.92 4.44 -3.25
N LEU A 117 21.65 3.32 -2.61
CA LEU A 117 21.47 3.24 -1.16
C LEU A 117 22.64 2.50 -0.50
N GLY A 118 23.23 3.17 0.49
CA GLY A 118 24.20 2.56 1.38
C GLY A 118 25.58 2.27 0.78
N GLU A 119 26.38 1.55 1.55
CA GLU A 119 27.74 1.15 1.21
C GLU A 119 27.97 -0.31 1.64
N PRO A 120 28.21 -1.25 0.71
CA PRO A 120 28.21 -1.06 -0.75
C PRO A 120 26.84 -0.64 -1.29
N PRO A 121 26.79 0.05 -2.44
CA PRO A 121 25.54 0.63 -2.93
C PRO A 121 24.58 -0.43 -3.46
N LEU A 122 23.31 -0.31 -3.07
CA LEU A 122 22.20 -1.03 -3.68
C LEU A 122 21.43 -0.05 -4.58
N ILE A 123 21.23 -0.43 -5.83
CA ILE A 123 20.48 0.38 -6.78
C ILE A 123 19.00 0.06 -6.65
N VAL A 124 18.19 1.09 -6.44
CA VAL A 124 16.74 1.00 -6.28
C VAL A 124 16.07 1.88 -7.32
N ARG A 125 15.11 1.31 -8.04
CA ARG A 125 14.25 2.05 -8.97
C ARG A 125 12.85 2.08 -8.40
N ASN A 126 12.33 3.29 -8.18
CA ASN A 126 11.04 3.46 -7.53
C ASN A 126 10.29 4.70 -8.01
N ALA A 127 9.05 4.79 -7.61
CA ALA A 127 8.20 5.97 -7.77
C ALA A 127 7.14 5.91 -6.68
N LEU A 128 6.64 7.06 -6.25
CA LEU A 128 5.59 7.12 -5.23
C LEU A 128 4.42 7.96 -5.73
N VAL A 129 3.22 7.53 -5.35
CA VAL A 129 1.97 8.24 -5.64
C VAL A 129 1.15 8.39 -4.37
N HIS A 130 0.22 9.34 -4.38
CA HIS A 130 -0.92 9.32 -3.46
C HIS A 130 -2.05 8.59 -4.15
N SER A 131 -2.57 7.53 -3.54
CA SER A 131 -3.74 6.82 -4.06
C SER A 131 -4.96 7.74 -4.09
N PRO A 132 -6.04 7.40 -4.81
CA PRO A 132 -7.28 8.17 -4.75
C PRO A 132 -7.85 8.28 -3.33
N ASN A 133 -7.63 7.28 -2.48
CA ASN A 133 -8.02 7.31 -1.06
C ASN A 133 -7.02 8.09 -0.19
N GLY A 134 -5.81 8.34 -0.71
CA GLY A 134 -4.80 9.18 -0.09
C GLY A 134 -3.65 8.46 0.58
N GLU A 135 -3.58 7.11 0.56
CA GLU A 135 -2.37 6.42 1.03
C GLU A 135 -1.21 6.78 0.12
N ILE A 136 -0.02 6.93 0.69
CA ILE A 136 1.19 7.00 -0.11
C ILE A 136 1.60 5.57 -0.46
N ILE A 137 1.78 5.31 -1.75
CA ILE A 137 2.14 4.01 -2.29
C ILE A 137 3.44 4.14 -3.06
N GLU A 138 4.42 3.34 -2.69
CA GLU A 138 5.68 3.21 -3.41
C GLU A 138 5.61 2.02 -4.37
N PHE A 139 5.98 2.25 -5.63
CA PHE A 139 6.23 1.20 -6.60
C PHE A 139 7.74 1.02 -6.69
N ILE A 140 8.22 -0.15 -6.31
CA ILE A 140 9.65 -0.45 -6.24
C ILE A 140 9.95 -1.69 -7.07
N GLU A 141 10.98 -1.60 -7.93
CA GLU A 141 11.46 -2.77 -8.66
C GLU A 141 12.23 -3.69 -7.72
N GLU A 142 12.22 -4.98 -8.01
CA GLU A 142 12.74 -6.00 -7.11
C GLU A 142 14.19 -5.75 -6.73
N VAL A 143 14.48 -5.83 -5.43
CA VAL A 143 15.81 -5.63 -4.86
C VAL A 143 16.13 -6.82 -3.96
N ASP A 144 17.33 -7.36 -4.07
CA ASP A 144 17.81 -8.38 -3.15
C ASP A 144 18.38 -7.72 -1.88
N TRP A 145 17.51 -7.51 -0.90
CA TRP A 145 17.89 -6.91 0.38
C TRP A 145 18.82 -7.81 1.21
N THR A 146 18.86 -9.11 0.94
CA THR A 146 19.71 -10.05 1.68
C THR A 146 21.19 -9.92 1.30
N ARG A 147 21.46 -9.41 0.10
CA ARG A 147 22.79 -9.26 -0.45
C ARG A 147 23.70 -8.36 0.40
N SER A 148 23.13 -7.30 1.01
CA SER A 148 23.89 -6.40 1.89
C SER A 148 24.15 -7.00 3.27
N ALA A 149 23.39 -8.03 3.68
CA ALA A 149 23.56 -8.71 4.95
C ALA A 149 24.71 -9.74 4.93
N GLU A 150 25.19 -10.11 3.74
CA GLU A 150 26.26 -11.09 3.55
C GLU A 150 27.66 -10.45 3.49
N GLY A 151 27.70 -9.13 3.48
CA GLY A 151 28.93 -8.37 3.35
C GLY A 151 29.61 -7.98 4.65
#